data_1b250d6b891a80db48bb03004e89ec61
#
_entry.id   1b250d6b891a80db48bb03004e89ec61
#
_cell.length_a   1.000
_cell.length_b   1.000
_cell.length_c   1.000
_cell.angle_alpha   90.00
_cell.angle_beta   90.00
_cell.angle_gamma   90.00
#
_symmetry.space_group_name_H-M   'P 1'
#
loop_
_entity.id
_entity.type
_entity.pdbx_description
1 polymer ?
#
loop_
_entity_poly.entity_id
_entity_poly.type
_entity_poly.pdbx_seq_one_letter_code
_entity_poly.pdbx_strand_id
1 'polypeptide(L)'
;MIAYLVVRLILAFPSLAPLAVRLLDRAVPRFRRIARDNLLKAGYPNPDPIIDGVFRSITRIIQTFADFPKINAANVHHWIHYDGLENFTTAHAKGRGVLVATAHLGNWELSAFTHAIMTAPMQIGRAHV
;
A
#
# COMPACT_ATOMS: atom_id res chain seq x y z
N MET A 1 -1.51 -22.62 -6.93
CA MET A 1 -1.01 -22.51 -8.32
C MET A 1 -1.72 -21.42 -9.12
N ILE A 2 -3.06 -21.44 -9.25
CA ILE A 2 -3.83 -20.45 -10.02
C ILE A 2 -3.62 -19.02 -9.50
N ALA A 3 -3.74 -18.78 -8.19
CA ALA A 3 -3.55 -17.44 -7.59
C ALA A 3 -2.15 -16.85 -7.90
N TYR A 4 -1.11 -17.67 -7.85
CA TYR A 4 0.25 -17.24 -8.19
C TYR A 4 0.37 -16.82 -9.65
N LEU A 5 -0.24 -17.58 -10.58
CA LEU A 5 -0.25 -17.24 -12.00
C LEU A 5 -1.00 -15.94 -12.28
N VAL A 6 -2.15 -15.74 -11.60
CA VAL A 6 -2.94 -14.51 -11.71
C VAL A 6 -2.12 -13.29 -11.21
N VAL A 7 -1.46 -13.41 -10.07
CA VAL A 7 -0.61 -12.34 -9.55
C VAL A 7 0.52 -12.03 -10.53
N ARG A 8 1.23 -13.02 -11.03
CA ARG A 8 2.29 -12.79 -12.03
C ARG A 8 1.79 -12.14 -13.31
N LEU A 9 0.61 -12.54 -13.78
CA LEU A 9 -0.02 -11.95 -14.96
C LEU A 9 -0.34 -10.46 -14.74
N ILE A 10 -0.91 -10.12 -13.58
CA ILE A 10 -1.23 -8.73 -13.24
C ILE A 10 0.04 -7.89 -13.09
N LEU A 11 1.10 -8.43 -12.49
CA LEU A 11 2.38 -7.73 -12.38
C LEU A 11 3.07 -7.53 -13.74
N ALA A 12 2.92 -8.49 -14.65
CA ALA A 12 3.43 -8.38 -16.03
C ALA A 12 2.60 -7.40 -16.89
N PHE A 13 1.29 -7.33 -16.62
CA PHE A 13 0.35 -6.48 -17.36
C PHE A 13 -0.50 -5.65 -16.39
N PRO A 14 0.03 -4.56 -15.81
CA PRO A 14 -0.65 -3.76 -14.77
C PRO A 14 -1.99 -3.17 -15.22
N SER A 15 -2.21 -3.01 -16.52
CA SER A 15 -3.47 -2.59 -17.10
C SER A 15 -4.63 -3.57 -16.85
N LEU A 16 -4.33 -4.82 -16.50
CA LEU A 16 -5.34 -5.82 -16.12
C LEU A 16 -5.83 -5.68 -14.66
N ALA A 17 -5.12 -4.93 -13.82
CA ALA A 17 -5.46 -4.76 -12.41
C ALA A 17 -6.90 -4.26 -12.19
N PRO A 18 -7.43 -3.26 -12.93
CA PRO A 18 -8.83 -2.83 -12.76
C PRO A 18 -9.84 -3.94 -13.02
N LEU A 19 -9.59 -4.77 -14.03
CA LEU A 19 -10.47 -5.91 -14.35
C LEU A 19 -10.41 -6.97 -13.25
N ALA A 20 -9.21 -7.32 -12.81
CA ALA A 20 -9.01 -8.31 -11.75
C ALA A 20 -9.68 -7.88 -10.43
N VAL A 21 -9.53 -6.61 -10.04
CA VAL A 21 -10.17 -6.07 -8.83
C VAL A 21 -11.69 -6.04 -8.96
N ARG A 22 -12.24 -5.69 -10.13
CA ARG A 22 -13.69 -5.76 -10.38
C ARG A 22 -14.24 -7.19 -10.30
N LEU A 23 -13.51 -8.17 -10.82
CA LEU A 23 -13.89 -9.57 -10.74
C LEU A 23 -13.85 -10.06 -9.29
N LEU A 24 -12.80 -9.71 -8.54
CA LEU A 24 -12.70 -10.03 -7.11
C LEU A 24 -13.83 -9.41 -6.30
N ASP A 25 -14.16 -8.16 -6.54
CA ASP A 25 -15.25 -7.44 -5.87
C ASP A 25 -16.61 -8.14 -6.09
N ARG A 26 -16.87 -8.62 -7.32
CA ARG A 26 -18.10 -9.38 -7.63
C ARG A 26 -18.08 -10.80 -7.06
N ALA A 27 -16.92 -11.47 -7.10
CA ALA A 27 -16.79 -12.85 -6.65
C ALA A 27 -16.83 -12.97 -5.11
N VAL A 28 -16.42 -11.92 -4.38
CA VAL A 28 -16.34 -11.93 -2.91
C VAL A 28 -17.11 -10.74 -2.31
N PRO A 29 -18.46 -10.75 -2.39
CA PRO A 29 -19.30 -9.64 -1.89
C PRO A 29 -19.12 -9.36 -0.38
N ARG A 30 -18.53 -10.31 0.36
CA ARG A 30 -18.24 -10.16 1.79
C ARG A 30 -17.37 -8.92 2.08
N PHE A 31 -16.42 -8.59 1.24
CA PHE A 31 -15.55 -7.43 1.45
C PHE A 31 -16.35 -6.12 1.42
N ARG A 32 -17.23 -5.96 0.43
CA ARG A 32 -18.13 -4.79 0.36
C ARG A 32 -19.08 -4.73 1.56
N ARG A 33 -19.61 -5.86 1.99
CA ARG A 33 -20.52 -5.91 3.14
C ARG A 33 -19.83 -5.43 4.39
N ILE A 34 -18.65 -5.97 4.71
CA ILE A 34 -17.86 -5.57 5.89
C ILE A 34 -17.53 -4.07 5.83
N ALA A 35 -17.07 -3.58 4.69
CA ALA A 35 -16.74 -2.16 4.51
C ALA A 35 -17.97 -1.28 4.73
N ARG A 36 -19.14 -1.66 4.18
CA ARG A 36 -20.41 -0.95 4.36
C ARG A 36 -20.82 -0.90 5.83
N ASP A 37 -20.81 -2.04 6.51
CA ASP A 37 -21.20 -2.13 7.91
C ASP A 37 -20.30 -1.26 8.80
N ASN A 38 -18.99 -1.26 8.54
CA ASN A 38 -18.04 -0.44 9.27
C ASN A 38 -18.25 1.05 9.03
N LEU A 39 -18.49 1.46 7.80
CA LEU A 39 -18.73 2.86 7.45
C LEU A 39 -20.05 3.37 8.04
N LEU A 40 -21.11 2.57 7.98
CA LEU A 40 -22.40 2.93 8.62
C LEU A 40 -22.23 3.08 10.13
N LYS A 41 -21.50 2.17 10.81
CA LYS A 41 -21.19 2.29 12.25
C LYS A 41 -20.35 3.53 12.57
N ALA A 42 -19.49 3.95 11.64
CA ALA A 42 -18.70 5.16 11.77
C ALA A 42 -19.45 6.45 11.41
N GLY A 43 -20.77 6.36 11.12
CA GLY A 43 -21.61 7.52 10.86
C GLY A 43 -21.61 8.03 9.42
N TYR A 44 -21.13 7.24 8.45
CA TYR A 44 -21.18 7.59 7.03
C TYR A 44 -22.49 7.08 6.39
N PRO A 45 -23.49 7.92 6.14
CA PRO A 45 -24.82 7.48 5.68
C PRO A 45 -24.83 6.98 4.23
N ASN A 46 -23.84 7.39 3.42
CA ASN A 46 -23.68 6.97 2.04
C ASN A 46 -22.30 6.31 1.85
N PRO A 47 -22.15 5.02 2.18
CA PRO A 47 -20.86 4.34 2.16
C PRO A 47 -20.35 3.94 0.77
N ASP A 48 -21.23 3.79 -0.24
CA ASP A 48 -20.85 3.20 -1.53
C ASP A 48 -19.78 3.96 -2.30
N PRO A 49 -19.81 5.29 -2.40
CA PRO A 49 -18.74 6.04 -3.07
C PRO A 49 -17.37 5.87 -2.39
N ILE A 50 -17.37 5.72 -1.06
CA ILE A 50 -16.15 5.48 -0.27
C ILE A 50 -15.62 4.08 -0.57
N ILE A 51 -16.50 3.06 -0.57
CA ILE A 51 -16.13 1.68 -0.89
C ILE A 51 -15.56 1.59 -2.31
N ASP A 52 -16.19 2.24 -3.29
CA ASP A 52 -15.68 2.29 -4.65
C ASP A 52 -14.30 2.97 -4.71
N GLY A 53 -14.08 3.99 -3.87
CA GLY A 53 -12.78 4.62 -3.67
C GLY A 53 -11.72 3.65 -3.17
N VAL A 54 -12.06 2.80 -2.19
CA VAL A 54 -11.18 1.77 -1.65
C VAL A 54 -10.76 0.78 -2.73
N PHE A 55 -11.69 0.25 -3.52
CA PHE A 55 -11.36 -0.68 -4.62
C PHE A 55 -10.51 -0.02 -5.71
N ARG A 56 -10.73 1.26 -6.02
CA ARG A 56 -9.83 2.02 -6.90
C ARG A 56 -8.43 2.18 -6.31
N SER A 57 -8.32 2.43 -5.00
CA SER A 57 -7.03 2.49 -4.31
C SER A 57 -6.29 1.15 -4.35
N ILE A 58 -6.96 0.04 -4.08
CA ILE A 58 -6.38 -1.31 -4.20
C ILE A 58 -5.84 -1.54 -5.60
N THR A 59 -6.58 -1.14 -6.63
CA THR A 59 -6.13 -1.23 -8.03
C THR A 59 -4.82 -0.47 -8.24
N ARG A 60 -4.71 0.76 -7.74
CA ARG A 60 -3.49 1.59 -7.85
C ARG A 60 -2.31 0.97 -7.10
N ILE A 61 -2.55 0.43 -5.90
CA ILE A 61 -1.52 -0.27 -5.12
C ILE A 61 -0.95 -1.45 -5.92
N ILE A 62 -1.82 -2.28 -6.49
CA ILE A 62 -1.41 -3.43 -7.32
C ILE A 62 -0.59 -2.96 -8.53
N GLN A 63 -1.01 -1.89 -9.20
CA GLN A 63 -0.27 -1.31 -10.32
C GLN A 63 1.12 -0.82 -9.89
N THR A 64 1.20 -0.15 -8.74
CA THR A 64 2.47 0.34 -8.19
C THR A 64 3.45 -0.80 -7.87
N PHE A 65 2.98 -1.96 -7.41
CA PHE A 65 3.86 -3.11 -7.19
C PHE A 65 4.59 -3.57 -8.45
N ALA A 66 3.96 -3.45 -9.62
CA ALA A 66 4.62 -3.78 -10.89
C ALA A 66 5.78 -2.83 -11.23
N ASP A 67 5.80 -1.64 -10.62
CA ASP A 67 6.84 -0.64 -10.84
C ASP A 67 7.98 -0.71 -9.81
N PHE A 68 7.81 -1.42 -8.69
CA PHE A 68 8.85 -1.54 -7.65
C PHE A 68 10.24 -1.90 -8.21
N PRO A 69 10.40 -2.84 -9.16
CA PRO A 69 11.70 -3.16 -9.73
C PRO A 69 12.37 -2.01 -10.49
N LYS A 70 11.61 -0.98 -10.87
CA LYS A 70 12.11 0.20 -11.58
C LYS A 70 12.54 1.33 -10.64
N ILE A 71 12.14 1.26 -9.37
CA ILE A 71 12.40 2.31 -8.38
C ILE A 71 13.79 2.08 -7.78
N ASN A 72 14.61 3.13 -7.79
CA ASN A 72 15.97 3.11 -7.26
C ASN A 72 16.35 4.49 -6.69
N ALA A 73 17.53 4.60 -6.11
CA ALA A 73 17.98 5.83 -5.46
C ALA A 73 18.00 7.07 -6.38
N ALA A 74 18.19 6.87 -7.69
CA ALA A 74 18.24 7.99 -8.64
C ALA A 74 16.85 8.55 -8.99
N ASN A 75 15.79 7.75 -8.88
CA ASN A 75 14.45 8.13 -9.30
C ASN A 75 13.37 8.06 -8.20
N VAL A 76 13.72 7.64 -6.99
CA VAL A 76 12.77 7.46 -5.88
C VAL A 76 11.96 8.72 -5.57
N HIS A 77 12.54 9.89 -5.76
CA HIS A 77 11.90 11.19 -5.54
C HIS A 77 10.74 11.49 -6.52
N HIS A 78 10.63 10.78 -7.63
CA HIS A 78 9.49 10.86 -8.53
C HIS A 78 8.27 10.04 -8.02
N TRP A 79 8.51 9.13 -7.08
CA TRP A 79 7.49 8.20 -6.57
C TRP A 79 6.91 8.62 -5.23
N ILE A 80 7.71 9.31 -4.42
CA ILE A 80 7.33 9.72 -3.09
C ILE A 80 8.01 11.02 -2.69
N HIS A 81 7.29 11.83 -1.95
CA HIS A 81 7.80 12.99 -1.24
C HIS A 81 7.70 12.76 0.26
N TYR A 82 8.74 13.10 1.00
CA TYR A 82 8.78 12.99 2.46
C TYR A 82 8.87 14.38 3.08
N ASP A 83 7.91 14.71 3.95
CA ASP A 83 8.04 15.81 4.89
C ASP A 83 8.67 15.30 6.18
N GLY A 84 9.67 16.02 6.70
CA GLY A 84 10.28 15.70 7.97
C GLY A 84 11.25 14.49 7.94
N LEU A 85 11.83 14.15 6.77
CA LEU A 85 12.85 13.09 6.67
C LEU A 85 14.05 13.33 7.58
N GLU A 86 14.35 14.59 7.87
CA GLU A 86 15.38 15.03 8.82
C GLU A 86 15.15 14.53 10.24
N ASN A 87 13.91 14.28 10.64
CA ASN A 87 13.59 13.69 11.94
C ASN A 87 14.14 12.26 12.04
N PHE A 88 14.01 11.48 10.96
CA PHE A 88 14.59 10.15 10.88
C PHE A 88 16.13 10.23 10.91
N THR A 89 16.74 11.05 10.06
CA THR A 89 18.22 11.14 9.96
C THR A 89 18.83 11.61 11.27
N THR A 90 18.21 12.59 11.94
CA THR A 90 18.63 13.07 13.26
C THR A 90 18.52 11.99 14.34
N ALA A 91 17.45 11.21 14.32
CA ALA A 91 17.26 10.11 15.27
C ALA A 91 18.26 8.97 15.00
N HIS A 92 18.48 8.63 13.73
CA HIS A 92 19.39 7.57 13.29
C HIS A 92 20.85 7.88 13.63
N ALA A 93 21.26 9.14 13.49
CA ALA A 93 22.61 9.60 13.82
C ALA A 93 22.99 9.40 15.30
N LYS A 94 22.02 9.19 16.21
CA LYS A 94 22.27 8.88 17.62
C LYS A 94 22.77 7.42 17.85
N GLY A 95 22.80 6.58 16.82
CA GLY A 95 23.37 5.23 16.86
C GLY A 95 22.59 4.21 17.71
N ARG A 96 21.36 4.52 18.13
CA ARG A 96 20.53 3.64 19.01
C ARG A 96 19.41 2.92 18.24
N GLY A 97 19.40 3.02 16.91
CA GLY A 97 18.30 2.57 16.07
C GLY A 97 17.11 3.53 16.08
N VAL A 98 16.18 3.32 15.18
CA VAL A 98 14.93 4.13 15.06
C VAL A 98 13.75 3.20 14.92
N LEU A 99 12.72 3.39 15.73
CA LEU A 99 11.42 2.76 15.56
C LEU A 99 10.51 3.70 14.77
N VAL A 100 10.01 3.21 13.64
CA VAL A 100 9.07 3.94 12.78
C VAL A 100 7.67 3.38 13.01
N ALA A 101 6.79 4.19 13.62
CA ALA A 101 5.39 3.85 13.72
C ALA A 101 4.67 4.23 12.42
N THR A 102 3.89 3.30 11.89
CA THR A 102 3.11 3.52 10.66
C THR A 102 1.74 2.88 10.75
N ALA A 103 0.87 3.16 9.78
CA ALA A 103 -0.46 2.60 9.70
C ALA A 103 -0.70 2.00 8.30
N HIS A 104 -1.66 1.06 8.22
CA HIS A 104 -2.14 0.52 6.94
C HIS A 104 -3.03 1.55 6.23
N LEU A 105 -2.45 2.68 5.84
CA LEU A 105 -3.12 3.79 5.18
C LEU A 105 -2.46 4.08 3.83
N GLY A 106 -3.25 4.21 2.78
CA GLY A 106 -2.74 4.47 1.43
C GLY A 106 -1.83 3.34 0.92
N ASN A 107 -0.76 3.72 0.24
CA ASN A 107 0.26 2.77 -0.26
C ASN A 107 1.45 2.69 0.72
N TRP A 108 1.19 2.17 1.91
CA TRP A 108 2.20 2.02 2.97
C TRP A 108 3.36 1.10 2.56
N GLU A 109 3.15 0.13 1.66
CA GLU A 109 4.22 -0.72 1.10
C GLU A 109 5.21 0.12 0.26
N LEU A 110 4.70 1.01 -0.60
CA LEU A 110 5.55 1.93 -1.34
C LEU A 110 6.33 2.83 -0.39
N SER A 111 5.69 3.34 0.67
CA SER A 111 6.35 4.17 1.67
C SER A 111 7.49 3.42 2.35
N ALA A 112 7.26 2.19 2.82
CA ALA A 112 8.29 1.38 3.45
C ALA A 112 9.46 1.06 2.49
N PHE A 113 9.13 0.68 1.25
CA PHE A 113 10.12 0.35 0.23
C PHE A 113 11.01 1.55 -0.14
N THR A 114 10.39 2.70 -0.40
CA THR A 114 11.12 3.92 -0.77
C THR A 114 11.90 4.49 0.41
N HIS A 115 11.39 4.38 1.63
CA HIS A 115 12.13 4.78 2.84
C HIS A 115 13.43 3.99 2.96
N ALA A 116 13.38 2.67 2.75
CA ALA A 116 14.59 1.84 2.79
C ALA A 116 15.62 2.22 1.71
N ILE A 117 15.18 2.67 0.53
CA ILE A 117 16.06 3.18 -0.53
C ILE A 117 16.70 4.52 -0.14
N MET A 118 15.93 5.40 0.49
CA MET A 118 16.38 6.78 0.79
C MET A 118 17.21 6.89 2.06
N THR A 119 17.11 5.94 2.98
CA THR A 119 17.70 6.06 4.32
C THR A 119 18.57 4.86 4.67
N ALA A 120 17.98 3.81 5.22
CA ALA A 120 18.67 2.60 5.69
C ALA A 120 17.74 1.39 5.55
N PRO A 121 18.30 0.17 5.41
CA PRO A 121 17.52 -1.04 5.41
C PRO A 121 16.61 -1.12 6.64
N MET A 122 15.35 -1.45 6.44
CA MET A 122 14.36 -1.59 7.50
C MET A 122 14.00 -3.04 7.73
N GLN A 123 13.74 -3.37 9.00
CA GLN A 123 13.10 -4.64 9.37
C GLN A 123 11.63 -4.36 9.68
N ILE A 124 10.74 -5.11 9.05
CA ILE A 124 9.30 -5.03 9.32
C ILE A 124 8.99 -6.08 10.39
N GLY A 125 8.73 -5.61 11.62
CA GLY A 125 8.29 -6.44 12.73
C GLY A 125 6.77 -6.40 12.87
N ARG A 126 6.18 -7.50 13.37
CA ARG A 126 4.80 -7.49 13.88
C ARG A 126 4.85 -7.34 15.37
N ALA A 127 4.06 -6.42 15.94
CA ALA A 127 3.78 -6.45 17.36
C ALA A 127 2.97 -7.72 17.63
N HIS A 128 3.51 -8.62 18.45
CA HIS A 128 2.74 -9.72 19.03
C HIS A 128 1.96 -9.13 20.20
N VAL A 129 0.64 -9.01 20.03
CA VAL A 129 -0.31 -8.73 21.10
C VAL A 129 -0.77 -10.05 21.69
#